data_7b1af80c37c866514ab4e51c4db96e15
#
_entry.id   7b1af80c37c866514ab4e51c4db96e15
#
_cell.length_a   1.000
_cell.length_b   1.000
_cell.length_c   1.000
_cell.angle_alpha   90.00
_cell.angle_beta   90.00
_cell.angle_gamma   90.00
#
_symmetry.space_group_name_H-M   'P 1'
#
loop_
_entity.id
_entity.type
_entity.pdbx_description
1 polymer ?
#
loop_
_entity_poly.entity_id
_entity_poly.type
_entity_poly.pdbx_seq_one_letter_code
_entity_poly.pdbx_strand_id
1 'polypeptide(L)'
;MKLITLLCAVGNLAFLVACTTTNDHMNNTDSLSGKWSCLSATADGKPLPTDITDLLRLTLTQNRYKTEKGSEILFDSSYTIDPSKNPREINMIGTEGDLAGKEAPGIYSLDGDILRMCYVMPGLRRPERFESPTGSQIFLVTWRRQAP
;
A
#
# COMPACT_ATOMS: atom_id res chain seq x y z
N MET A 1 -8.57 -47.87 69.35
CA MET A 1 -8.70 -48.07 67.92
C MET A 1 -8.93 -46.72 67.26
N LYS A 2 -7.92 -46.14 66.57
CA LYS A 2 -8.00 -44.78 65.99
C LYS A 2 -8.13 -44.92 64.49
N LEU A 3 -9.23 -44.41 63.98
CA LEU A 3 -9.52 -44.32 62.56
C LEU A 3 -8.73 -43.14 61.98
N ILE A 4 -7.85 -43.38 61.00
CA ILE A 4 -7.09 -42.37 60.28
C ILE A 4 -7.85 -42.09 58.99
N THR A 5 -8.45 -40.93 58.93
CA THR A 5 -9.11 -40.43 57.73
C THR A 5 -8.06 -39.80 56.83
N LEU A 6 -7.83 -40.39 55.64
CA LEU A 6 -6.94 -39.86 54.61
C LEU A 6 -7.68 -38.87 53.75
N LEU A 7 -7.29 -37.62 53.85
CA LEU A 7 -7.85 -36.52 53.05
C LEU A 7 -7.12 -36.41 51.67
N CYS A 8 -7.77 -36.85 50.61
CA CYS A 8 -7.29 -36.64 49.26
C CYS A 8 -7.51 -35.19 48.82
N ALA A 9 -6.46 -34.41 48.76
CA ALA A 9 -6.47 -33.09 48.13
C ALA A 9 -6.36 -33.26 46.61
N VAL A 10 -7.45 -33.00 45.90
CA VAL A 10 -7.47 -32.91 44.45
C VAL A 10 -6.98 -31.53 44.06
N GLY A 11 -5.74 -31.44 43.65
CA GLY A 11 -5.16 -30.22 43.07
C GLY A 11 -5.75 -29.94 41.70
N ASN A 12 -6.55 -28.90 41.62
CA ASN A 12 -7.09 -28.40 40.35
C ASN A 12 -6.01 -27.55 39.66
N LEU A 13 -5.29 -28.16 38.73
CA LEU A 13 -4.29 -27.46 37.91
C LEU A 13 -5.02 -26.72 36.78
N ALA A 14 -5.36 -25.46 36.99
CA ALA A 14 -5.90 -24.60 35.98
C ALA A 14 -4.78 -24.29 34.96
N PHE A 15 -4.83 -24.90 33.80
CA PHE A 15 -4.03 -24.49 32.63
C PHE A 15 -4.55 -23.14 32.18
N LEU A 16 -3.85 -22.08 32.56
CA LEU A 16 -3.96 -20.77 31.88
C LEU A 16 -3.35 -20.90 30.52
N VAL A 17 -4.19 -21.12 29.49
CA VAL A 17 -3.82 -20.91 28.10
C VAL A 17 -3.66 -19.41 27.93
N ALA A 18 -2.42 -18.94 28.03
CA ALA A 18 -2.09 -17.59 27.58
C ALA A 18 -2.29 -17.55 26.07
N CYS A 19 -3.42 -17.00 25.64
CA CYS A 19 -3.60 -16.56 24.26
C CYS A 19 -2.60 -15.43 24.03
N THR A 20 -1.41 -15.76 23.55
CA THR A 20 -0.52 -14.78 22.97
C THR A 20 -1.15 -14.34 21.66
N THR A 21 -1.91 -13.25 21.69
CA THR A 21 -2.21 -12.49 20.50
C THR A 21 -0.88 -11.94 19.99
N THR A 22 -0.24 -12.66 19.07
CA THR A 22 0.77 -12.08 18.22
C THR A 22 0.07 -10.97 17.46
N ASN A 23 0.27 -9.72 17.91
CA ASN A 23 0.05 -8.57 17.07
C ASN A 23 1.07 -8.67 15.92
N ASP A 24 0.69 -9.38 14.86
CA ASP A 24 1.29 -9.19 13.57
C ASP A 24 0.98 -7.74 13.18
N HIS A 25 1.88 -6.82 13.57
CA HIS A 25 2.11 -5.63 12.82
C HIS A 25 2.66 -6.08 11.46
N MET A 26 1.78 -6.65 10.62
CA MET A 26 2.04 -6.73 9.19
C MET A 26 2.40 -5.32 8.78
N ASN A 27 3.68 -5.13 8.40
CA ASN A 27 4.08 -3.91 7.70
C ASN A 27 3.13 -3.81 6.52
N ASN A 28 2.19 -2.88 6.58
CA ASN A 28 1.09 -2.75 5.63
C ASN A 28 1.59 -2.47 4.19
N THR A 29 2.89 -2.19 4.06
CA THR A 29 3.60 -2.12 2.77
C THR A 29 3.70 -3.47 2.09
N ASP A 30 3.75 -4.59 2.84
CA ASP A 30 3.83 -5.94 2.25
C ASP A 30 2.56 -6.25 1.44
N SER A 31 1.42 -5.67 1.81
CA SER A 31 0.17 -5.84 1.06
C SER A 31 0.20 -5.18 -0.34
N LEU A 32 1.03 -4.16 -0.54
CA LEU A 32 1.20 -3.48 -1.83
C LEU A 32 2.33 -4.09 -2.67
N SER A 33 3.25 -4.84 -2.08
CA SER A 33 4.38 -5.43 -2.80
C SER A 33 3.92 -6.33 -3.94
N GLY A 34 4.57 -6.22 -5.08
CA GLY A 34 4.26 -7.01 -6.27
C GLY A 34 4.45 -6.23 -7.57
N LYS A 35 4.09 -6.91 -8.67
CA LYS A 35 4.06 -6.32 -10.01
C LYS A 35 2.60 -6.05 -10.38
N TRP A 36 2.40 -4.92 -11.06
CA TRP A 36 1.09 -4.42 -11.39
C TRP A 36 1.04 -3.98 -12.85
N SER A 37 -0.04 -4.30 -13.54
CA SER A 37 -0.36 -3.78 -14.87
C SER A 37 -1.40 -2.69 -14.78
N CYS A 38 -1.26 -1.65 -15.60
CA CYS A 38 -2.23 -0.56 -15.64
C CYS A 38 -3.54 -1.02 -16.28
N LEU A 39 -4.66 -0.72 -15.63
CA LEU A 39 -6.00 -0.90 -16.19
C LEU A 39 -6.52 0.40 -16.80
N SER A 40 -6.24 1.52 -16.16
CA SER A 40 -6.64 2.85 -16.62
C SER A 40 -5.77 3.90 -15.96
N ALA A 41 -5.55 4.99 -16.66
CA ALA A 41 -4.86 6.16 -16.13
C ALA A 41 -5.51 7.43 -16.67
N THR A 42 -5.64 8.43 -15.82
CA THR A 42 -6.11 9.77 -16.15
C THR A 42 -5.12 10.78 -15.59
N ALA A 43 -4.71 11.72 -16.40
CA ALA A 43 -3.82 12.79 -16.01
C ALA A 43 -4.47 14.13 -16.31
N ASP A 44 -4.64 14.96 -15.29
CA ASP A 44 -5.22 16.29 -15.43
C ASP A 44 -6.58 16.30 -16.19
N GLY A 45 -7.45 15.36 -15.85
CA GLY A 45 -8.78 15.20 -16.45
C GLY A 45 -8.77 14.51 -17.81
N LYS A 46 -7.62 14.11 -18.35
CA LYS A 46 -7.50 13.48 -19.67
C LYS A 46 -7.16 12.01 -19.50
N PRO A 47 -8.02 11.09 -19.96
CA PRO A 47 -7.69 9.67 -19.99
C PRO A 47 -6.47 9.42 -20.88
N LEU A 48 -5.54 8.58 -20.43
CA LEU A 48 -4.45 8.11 -21.26
C LEU A 48 -4.97 7.07 -22.26
N PRO A 49 -4.48 7.09 -23.51
CA PRO A 49 -4.83 6.10 -24.51
C PRO A 49 -4.40 4.68 -24.09
N THR A 50 -5.09 3.68 -24.62
CA THR A 50 -4.84 2.26 -24.26
C THR A 50 -3.47 1.78 -24.70
N ASP A 51 -2.94 2.26 -25.82
CA ASP A 51 -1.59 1.97 -26.29
C ASP A 51 -0.50 2.45 -25.32
N ILE A 52 -0.79 3.46 -24.50
CA ILE A 52 0.08 3.91 -23.43
C ILE A 52 -0.15 3.06 -22.17
N THR A 53 -1.40 2.90 -21.73
CA THR A 53 -1.70 2.17 -20.50
C THR A 53 -1.30 0.70 -20.58
N ASP A 54 -1.38 0.08 -21.75
CA ASP A 54 -0.95 -1.31 -21.97
C ASP A 54 0.56 -1.52 -21.77
N LEU A 55 1.35 -0.46 -21.89
CA LEU A 55 2.80 -0.49 -21.67
C LEU A 55 3.19 -0.12 -20.23
N LEU A 56 2.27 0.46 -19.45
CA LEU A 56 2.58 0.89 -18.08
C LEU A 56 2.67 -0.29 -17.12
N ARG A 57 3.73 -0.33 -16.37
CA ARG A 57 3.96 -1.31 -15.29
C ARG A 57 4.38 -0.58 -14.03
N LEU A 58 3.91 -1.09 -12.89
CA LEU A 58 4.31 -0.65 -11.58
C LEU A 58 4.91 -1.84 -10.83
N THR A 59 6.06 -1.63 -10.25
CA THR A 59 6.69 -2.58 -9.32
C THR A 59 6.80 -1.91 -7.96
N LEU A 60 6.20 -2.54 -6.96
CA LEU A 60 6.31 -2.15 -5.56
C LEU A 60 7.08 -3.23 -4.81
N THR A 61 8.07 -2.81 -4.04
CA THR A 61 8.73 -3.63 -3.04
C THR A 61 8.49 -2.99 -1.67
N GLN A 62 9.10 -3.49 -0.61
CA GLN A 62 8.89 -2.97 0.74
C GLN A 62 9.08 -1.45 0.86
N ASN A 63 9.99 -0.86 0.08
CA ASN A 63 10.33 0.56 0.17
C ASN A 63 10.57 1.25 -1.18
N ARG A 64 10.38 0.56 -2.30
CA ARG A 64 10.65 1.11 -3.64
C ARG A 64 9.40 1.10 -4.49
N TYR A 65 9.14 2.22 -5.13
CA TYR A 65 8.10 2.46 -6.10
C TYR A 65 8.76 2.72 -7.47
N LYS A 66 8.49 1.86 -8.46
CA LYS A 66 9.03 2.02 -9.80
C LYS A 66 7.92 1.88 -10.84
N THR A 67 7.77 2.88 -11.71
CA THR A 67 6.90 2.81 -12.89
C THR A 67 7.73 2.81 -14.16
N GLU A 68 7.28 2.00 -15.10
CA GLU A 68 7.91 1.80 -16.40
C GLU A 68 6.87 1.88 -17.51
N LYS A 69 7.27 2.38 -18.69
CA LYS A 69 6.54 2.29 -19.94
C LYS A 69 7.37 1.51 -20.93
N GLY A 70 7.02 0.23 -21.14
CA GLY A 70 7.90 -0.68 -21.89
C GLY A 70 9.25 -0.84 -21.17
N SER A 71 10.34 -0.42 -21.81
CA SER A 71 11.70 -0.43 -21.24
C SER A 71 12.13 0.90 -20.61
N GLU A 72 11.31 1.93 -20.71
CA GLU A 72 11.61 3.26 -20.18
C GLU A 72 11.17 3.36 -18.71
N ILE A 73 12.09 3.75 -17.83
CA ILE A 73 11.74 4.07 -16.43
C ILE A 73 11.16 5.48 -16.41
N LEU A 74 9.90 5.60 -16.01
CA LEU A 74 9.22 6.88 -15.88
C LEU A 74 9.45 7.51 -14.50
N PHE A 75 9.45 6.67 -13.47
CA PHE A 75 9.62 7.13 -12.09
C PHE A 75 10.22 6.01 -11.25
N ASP A 76 11.22 6.35 -10.45
CA ASP A 76 11.86 5.46 -9.48
C ASP A 76 12.04 6.23 -8.18
N SER A 77 11.46 5.73 -7.11
CA SER A 77 11.40 6.44 -5.83
C SER A 77 11.32 5.47 -4.66
N SER A 78 11.61 5.95 -3.47
CA SER A 78 11.12 5.32 -2.26
C SER A 78 9.67 5.72 -2.00
N TYR A 79 8.96 5.01 -1.15
CA TYR A 79 7.62 5.39 -0.74
C TYR A 79 7.33 5.01 0.70
N THR A 80 6.39 5.74 1.29
CA THR A 80 5.80 5.44 2.59
C THR A 80 4.28 5.45 2.49
N ILE A 81 3.61 4.71 3.36
CA ILE A 81 2.15 4.69 3.44
C ILE A 81 1.68 4.97 4.86
N ASP A 82 0.50 5.57 4.97
CA ASP A 82 -0.25 5.68 6.23
C ASP A 82 -1.65 5.08 6.03
N PRO A 83 -1.84 3.81 6.42
CA PRO A 83 -3.11 3.12 6.28
C PRO A 83 -4.14 3.54 7.34
N SER A 84 -3.76 4.30 8.35
CA SER A 84 -4.66 4.81 9.40
C SER A 84 -5.52 5.98 8.92
N LYS A 85 -5.15 6.61 7.81
CA LYS A 85 -5.88 7.71 7.21
C LYS A 85 -7.09 7.24 6.40
N ASN A 86 -8.03 8.13 6.19
CA ASN A 86 -9.18 7.90 5.32
C ASN A 86 -9.41 9.13 4.42
N PRO A 87 -9.11 9.04 3.11
CA PRO A 87 -8.47 7.92 2.40
C PRO A 87 -7.05 7.59 2.92
N ARG A 88 -6.59 6.34 2.72
CA ARG A 88 -5.22 5.95 3.06
C ARG A 88 -4.22 6.78 2.26
N GLU A 89 -3.13 7.17 2.88
CA GLU A 89 -2.13 8.05 2.28
C GLU A 89 -0.90 7.29 1.79
N ILE A 90 -0.32 7.78 0.70
CA ILE A 90 0.95 7.33 0.15
C ILE A 90 1.80 8.55 -0.19
N ASN A 91 3.08 8.49 0.11
CA ASN A 91 4.06 9.49 -0.28
C ASN A 91 5.15 8.81 -1.10
N MET A 92 5.40 9.33 -2.29
CA MET A 92 6.51 8.88 -3.13
C MET A 92 7.62 9.92 -3.03
N ILE A 93 8.84 9.47 -2.69
CA ILE A 93 9.97 10.36 -2.43
C ILE A 93 11.02 10.09 -3.50
N GLY A 94 11.27 11.08 -4.34
CA GLY A 94 12.27 10.99 -5.41
C GLY A 94 13.64 10.62 -4.86
N THR A 95 14.34 9.73 -5.54
CA THR A 95 15.66 9.25 -5.13
C THR A 95 16.80 9.90 -5.90
N GLU A 96 16.49 10.45 -7.11
CA GLU A 96 17.50 10.98 -8.03
C GLU A 96 17.02 12.25 -8.74
N GLY A 97 17.97 12.98 -9.33
CA GLY A 97 17.71 14.16 -10.15
C GLY A 97 17.05 15.32 -9.41
N ASP A 98 16.28 16.10 -10.14
CA ASP A 98 15.57 17.28 -9.61
C ASP A 98 14.48 16.94 -8.59
N LEU A 99 14.06 15.68 -8.54
CA LEU A 99 13.06 15.18 -7.59
C LEU A 99 13.68 14.56 -6.33
N ALA A 100 15.01 14.48 -6.23
CA ALA A 100 15.68 13.90 -5.07
C ALA A 100 15.23 14.57 -3.76
N GLY A 101 14.72 13.76 -2.83
CA GLY A 101 14.20 14.21 -1.54
C GLY A 101 12.87 14.95 -1.58
N LYS A 102 12.27 15.16 -2.76
CA LYS A 102 10.95 15.78 -2.89
C LYS A 102 9.86 14.73 -2.79
N GLU A 103 8.81 15.07 -2.06
CA GLU A 103 7.67 14.21 -1.79
C GLU A 103 6.50 14.51 -2.73
N ALA A 104 6.03 13.51 -3.45
CA ALA A 104 4.82 13.52 -4.25
C ALA A 104 3.68 12.91 -3.41
N PRO A 105 2.76 13.73 -2.87
CA PRO A 105 1.70 13.24 -2.00
C PRO A 105 0.56 12.60 -2.78
N GLY A 106 0.01 11.51 -2.25
CA GLY A 106 -1.12 10.80 -2.85
C GLY A 106 -1.98 10.08 -1.85
N ILE A 107 -3.03 9.48 -2.36
CA ILE A 107 -3.93 8.56 -1.66
C ILE A 107 -4.01 7.25 -2.42
N TYR A 108 -4.31 6.17 -1.71
CA TYR A 108 -4.47 4.86 -2.32
C TYR A 108 -5.62 4.06 -1.70
N SER A 109 -6.13 3.13 -2.48
CA SER A 109 -7.02 2.06 -2.00
C SER A 109 -6.59 0.74 -2.61
N LEU A 110 -6.68 -0.32 -1.83
CA LEU A 110 -6.42 -1.69 -2.25
C LEU A 110 -7.68 -2.52 -1.97
N ASP A 111 -8.20 -3.14 -3.02
CA ASP A 111 -9.33 -4.07 -2.95
C ASP A 111 -8.96 -5.34 -3.74
N GLY A 112 -8.59 -6.39 -3.01
CA GLY A 112 -8.04 -7.61 -3.59
C GLY A 112 -6.82 -7.31 -4.47
N ASP A 113 -6.94 -7.59 -5.76
CA ASP A 113 -5.89 -7.38 -6.76
C ASP A 113 -6.00 -6.05 -7.51
N ILE A 114 -6.84 -5.13 -7.04
CA ILE A 114 -7.02 -3.80 -7.63
C ILE A 114 -6.45 -2.74 -6.69
N LEU A 115 -5.44 -2.03 -7.16
CA LEU A 115 -4.83 -0.89 -6.49
C LEU A 115 -5.21 0.39 -7.25
N ARG A 116 -5.88 1.32 -6.56
CA ARG A 116 -6.12 2.66 -7.09
C ARG A 116 -5.19 3.64 -6.39
N MET A 117 -4.59 4.51 -7.19
CA MET A 117 -3.70 5.55 -6.69
C MET A 117 -4.11 6.89 -7.30
N CYS A 118 -4.12 7.91 -6.47
CA CYS A 118 -4.41 9.27 -6.88
C CYS A 118 -3.34 10.17 -6.25
N TYR A 119 -2.54 10.86 -7.07
CA TYR A 119 -1.38 11.60 -6.58
C TYR A 119 -1.10 12.83 -7.43
N VAL A 120 -0.27 13.71 -6.91
CA VAL A 120 0.21 14.94 -7.57
C VAL A 120 1.74 15.00 -7.51
N MET A 121 2.30 15.89 -8.32
CA MET A 121 3.73 16.18 -8.27
C MET A 121 4.11 16.91 -6.97
N PRO A 122 5.41 16.87 -6.58
CA PRO A 122 5.89 17.59 -5.41
C PRO A 122 5.53 19.06 -5.40
N GLY A 123 5.16 19.57 -4.22
CA GLY A 123 4.78 20.96 -4.03
C GLY A 123 3.29 21.26 -4.21
N LEU A 124 2.50 20.29 -4.66
CA LEU A 124 1.06 20.39 -4.77
C LEU A 124 0.35 19.74 -3.57
N ARG A 125 -0.92 20.14 -3.37
CA ARG A 125 -1.73 19.60 -2.27
C ARG A 125 -2.17 18.17 -2.55
N ARG A 126 -2.07 17.29 -1.54
CA ARG A 126 -2.58 15.92 -1.59
C ARG A 126 -4.03 15.86 -2.06
N PRO A 127 -4.37 14.97 -3.00
CA PRO A 127 -5.75 14.70 -3.36
C PRO A 127 -6.56 14.18 -2.17
N GLU A 128 -7.84 14.58 -2.10
CA GLU A 128 -8.76 14.11 -1.05
C GLU A 128 -9.73 13.04 -1.58
N ARG A 129 -9.81 12.90 -2.92
CA ARG A 129 -10.72 11.98 -3.61
C ARG A 129 -10.01 11.30 -4.77
N PHE A 130 -10.53 10.14 -5.16
CA PHE A 130 -10.05 9.40 -6.34
C PHE A 130 -10.64 9.98 -7.63
N GLU A 131 -10.28 11.22 -7.93
CA GLU A 131 -10.73 12.00 -9.07
C GLU A 131 -9.54 12.74 -9.68
N SER A 132 -9.59 12.98 -10.99
CA SER A 132 -8.60 13.79 -11.72
C SER A 132 -9.33 14.81 -12.58
N PRO A 133 -9.82 15.92 -12.01
CA PRO A 133 -10.48 16.96 -12.78
C PRO A 133 -9.51 17.71 -13.71
N THR A 134 -10.01 18.29 -14.78
CA THR A 134 -9.22 19.15 -15.66
C THR A 134 -8.67 20.36 -14.90
N GLY A 135 -7.38 20.65 -15.07
CA GLY A 135 -6.66 21.73 -14.38
C GLY A 135 -6.18 21.39 -12.97
N SER A 136 -6.43 20.15 -12.50
CA SER A 136 -6.06 19.72 -11.15
C SER A 136 -4.60 19.26 -11.03
N GLN A 137 -3.95 18.92 -12.15
CA GLN A 137 -2.64 18.30 -12.19
C GLN A 137 -2.57 16.96 -11.41
N ILE A 138 -3.71 16.32 -11.21
CA ILE A 138 -3.84 15.05 -10.50
C ILE A 138 -3.67 13.89 -11.48
N PHE A 139 -2.92 12.88 -11.05
CA PHE A 139 -2.83 11.57 -11.70
C PHE A 139 -3.71 10.58 -10.95
N LEU A 140 -4.64 9.94 -11.65
CA LEU A 140 -5.45 8.84 -11.14
C LEU A 140 -5.14 7.59 -11.95
N VAL A 141 -4.63 6.56 -11.29
CA VAL A 141 -4.22 5.31 -11.95
C VAL A 141 -4.83 4.13 -11.22
N THR A 142 -5.37 3.20 -12.00
CA THR A 142 -5.87 1.92 -11.50
C THR A 142 -4.98 0.80 -12.02
N TRP A 143 -4.50 -0.02 -11.11
CA TRP A 143 -3.58 -1.11 -11.36
C TRP A 143 -4.22 -2.45 -11.01
N ARG A 144 -3.87 -3.49 -11.76
CA ARG A 144 -4.19 -4.88 -11.42
C ARG A 144 -2.91 -5.63 -11.07
N ARG A 145 -2.93 -6.35 -9.97
CA ARG A 145 -1.83 -7.22 -9.56
C ARG A 145 -1.59 -8.29 -10.61
N GLN A 146 -0.35 -8.50 -10.97
CA GLN A 146 0.04 -9.61 -11.83
C GLN A 146 0.19 -10.86 -10.98
N ALA A 147 -0.26 -12.00 -11.52
CA ALA A 147 0.03 -13.29 -10.90
C ALA A 147 1.56 -13.50 -10.81
N PRO A 148 2.02 -14.17 -9.74
CA PRO A 148 3.43 -14.50 -9.59
C PRO A 148 3.96 -15.41 -10.70
#